data_a3fbc3099168744b4f20beeda8c015c3
#
_entry.id   a3fbc3099168744b4f20beeda8c015c3
#
_cell.length_a   1.000
_cell.length_b   1.000
_cell.length_c   1.000
_cell.angle_alpha   90.00
_cell.angle_beta   90.00
_cell.angle_gamma   90.00
#
_symmetry.space_group_name_H-M   'P 1'
#
loop_
_entity.id
_entity.type
_entity.pdbx_description
1 polymer ?
#
loop_
_entity_poly.entity_id
_entity_poly.type
_entity_poly.pdbx_seq_one_letter_code
_entity_poly.pdbx_strand_id
1 'polypeptide(L)'
;MLVHPQFDPIALKLGPVAIHWYGLTYLVAFGLFLWLASLRVKQTRWAESGWTRRDVEDLLFFGVLGVVIGGRLGYVLFYKPGYYAFHPLEIFAVWKGGMAFHGGLLGVIGAMAWFARNRKRTFLDVADLIAPCVPTGLASGRLGNFINGELWGRAADPGLPWGMVFPQSGTDFARHPSQLYQLALEGLLLFVLLWLYARKPRQLGQVSGAFLFGYGVLRFIAEYFREPDSFLGLLALNMSMGQWLCVPMIAAGIALWMFGRRFAPKPAAAEPAAEPN
;
A
#
# COMPACT_ATOMS: atom_id res chain seq x y z
N MET A 1 9.21 -0.97 31.74
CA MET A 1 9.45 -0.34 30.45
C MET A 1 9.90 -1.44 29.48
N LEU A 2 9.25 -1.59 28.35
CA LEU A 2 9.64 -2.60 27.34
C LEU A 2 10.84 -2.08 26.56
N VAL A 3 11.70 -3.01 26.10
CA VAL A 3 12.84 -2.69 25.22
C VAL A 3 12.62 -3.48 23.92
N HIS A 4 12.80 -2.82 22.78
CA HIS A 4 12.72 -3.48 21.48
C HIS A 4 13.77 -4.60 21.39
N PRO A 5 13.39 -5.82 20.94
CA PRO A 5 14.27 -7.01 20.99
C PRO A 5 15.54 -6.94 20.15
N GLN A 6 15.73 -5.88 19.34
CA GLN A 6 16.91 -5.72 18.48
C GLN A 6 17.17 -6.94 17.60
N PHE A 7 16.16 -7.34 16.83
CA PHE A 7 16.30 -8.46 15.90
C PHE A 7 17.46 -8.22 14.93
N ASP A 8 18.23 -9.28 14.63
CA ASP A 8 19.15 -9.22 13.51
C ASP A 8 18.35 -8.95 12.23
N PRO A 9 18.65 -7.90 11.44
CA PRO A 9 17.96 -7.63 10.18
C PRO A 9 18.06 -8.79 9.17
N ILE A 10 19.07 -9.64 9.32
CA ILE A 10 19.28 -10.81 8.48
C ILE A 10 18.54 -12.01 9.07
N ALA A 11 17.47 -12.44 8.38
CA ALA A 11 16.70 -13.63 8.77
C ALA A 11 17.45 -14.95 8.53
N LEU A 12 18.20 -15.01 7.41
CA LEU A 12 18.95 -16.20 7.02
C LEU A 12 20.17 -15.81 6.19
N LYS A 13 21.32 -16.40 6.52
CA LYS A 13 22.55 -16.20 5.77
C LYS A 13 22.96 -17.50 5.08
N LEU A 14 22.99 -17.50 3.75
CA LEU A 14 23.38 -18.62 2.92
C LEU A 14 24.67 -18.27 2.16
N GLY A 15 25.81 -18.49 2.79
CA GLY A 15 27.09 -18.10 2.23
C GLY A 15 27.17 -16.58 2.00
N PRO A 16 27.39 -16.10 0.76
CA PRO A 16 27.46 -14.66 0.46
C PRO A 16 26.07 -13.99 0.39
N VAL A 17 24.97 -14.76 0.37
CA VAL A 17 23.61 -14.25 0.23
C VAL A 17 22.99 -14.07 1.60
N ALA A 18 22.60 -12.83 1.93
CA ALA A 18 21.88 -12.48 3.14
C ALA A 18 20.40 -12.21 2.81
N ILE A 19 19.51 -13.00 3.40
CA ILE A 19 18.05 -12.81 3.28
C ILE A 19 17.59 -11.97 4.47
N HIS A 20 17.08 -10.79 4.19
CA HIS A 20 16.62 -9.85 5.21
C HIS A 20 15.14 -10.09 5.55
N TRP A 21 14.77 -9.90 6.83
CA TRP A 21 13.37 -9.97 7.27
C TRP A 21 12.45 -9.08 6.45
N TYR A 22 12.92 -7.88 6.10
CA TYR A 22 12.15 -6.95 5.30
C TYR A 22 11.76 -7.53 3.91
N GLY A 23 12.69 -8.24 3.28
CA GLY A 23 12.39 -8.98 2.03
C GLY A 23 11.36 -10.09 2.23
N LEU A 24 11.45 -10.83 3.35
CA LEU A 24 10.48 -11.88 3.66
C LEU A 24 9.07 -11.33 3.91
N THR A 25 8.95 -10.16 4.58
CA THR A 25 7.64 -9.53 4.77
C THR A 25 7.00 -9.10 3.45
N TYR A 26 7.78 -8.70 2.44
CA TYR A 26 7.26 -8.47 1.09
C TYR A 26 6.79 -9.75 0.41
N LEU A 27 7.53 -10.86 0.53
CA LEU A 27 7.09 -12.16 0.00
C LEU A 27 5.79 -12.62 0.65
N VAL A 28 5.63 -12.44 1.96
CA VAL A 28 4.38 -12.70 2.66
C VAL A 28 3.25 -11.81 2.11
N ALA A 29 3.51 -10.52 1.92
CA ALA A 29 2.54 -9.59 1.33
C ALA A 29 2.08 -10.04 -0.07
N PHE A 30 2.99 -10.46 -0.93
CA PHE A 30 2.68 -10.96 -2.27
C PHE A 30 1.90 -12.27 -2.23
N GLY A 31 2.28 -13.20 -1.34
CA GLY A 31 1.54 -14.45 -1.14
C GLY A 31 0.12 -14.22 -0.66
N LEU A 32 -0.07 -13.32 0.32
CA LEU A 32 -1.38 -12.92 0.82
C LEU A 32 -2.22 -12.24 -0.28
N PHE A 33 -1.61 -11.36 -1.07
CA PHE A 33 -2.29 -10.74 -2.22
C PHE A 33 -2.79 -11.81 -3.20
N LEU A 34 -1.91 -12.72 -3.65
CA LEU A 34 -2.29 -13.79 -4.58
C LEU A 34 -3.41 -14.66 -4.02
N TRP A 35 -3.31 -15.04 -2.77
CA TRP A 35 -4.32 -15.87 -2.11
C TRP A 35 -5.67 -15.15 -2.01
N LEU A 36 -5.69 -13.96 -1.43
CA LEU A 36 -6.92 -13.19 -1.20
C LEU A 36 -7.58 -12.75 -2.51
N ALA A 37 -6.83 -12.21 -3.46
CA ALA A 37 -7.35 -11.82 -4.76
C ALA A 37 -7.86 -13.03 -5.56
N SER A 38 -7.18 -14.21 -5.47
CA SER A 38 -7.66 -15.46 -6.05
C SER A 38 -8.98 -15.94 -5.42
N LEU A 39 -9.20 -15.70 -4.12
CA LEU A 39 -10.49 -15.97 -3.48
C LEU A 39 -11.56 -15.01 -3.99
N ARG A 40 -11.22 -13.75 -4.23
CA ARG A 40 -12.15 -12.74 -4.73
C ARG A 40 -12.63 -13.04 -6.15
N VAL A 41 -11.73 -13.41 -7.07
CA VAL A 41 -12.13 -13.71 -8.46
C VAL A 41 -13.02 -14.94 -8.58
N LYS A 42 -13.09 -15.80 -7.55
CA LYS A 42 -14.05 -16.91 -7.47
C LYS A 42 -15.47 -16.48 -7.07
N GLN A 43 -15.63 -15.27 -6.53
CA GLN A 43 -16.95 -14.75 -6.18
C GLN A 43 -17.77 -14.46 -7.46
N THR A 44 -19.07 -14.76 -7.43
CA THR A 44 -19.99 -14.66 -8.59
C THR A 44 -19.80 -13.37 -9.41
N ARG A 45 -19.78 -12.23 -8.74
CA ARG A 45 -19.59 -10.93 -9.40
C ARG A 45 -18.37 -10.87 -10.32
N TRP A 46 -17.23 -11.38 -9.83
CA TRP A 46 -15.95 -11.31 -10.54
C TRP A 46 -15.84 -12.41 -11.59
N ALA A 47 -16.32 -13.62 -11.26
CA ALA A 47 -16.34 -14.75 -12.17
C ALA A 47 -17.21 -14.47 -13.41
N GLU A 48 -18.44 -13.93 -13.22
CA GLU A 48 -19.32 -13.52 -14.30
C GLU A 48 -18.74 -12.38 -15.15
N SER A 49 -17.92 -11.52 -14.55
CA SER A 49 -17.21 -10.48 -15.27
C SER A 49 -15.97 -10.99 -16.01
N GLY A 50 -15.73 -12.30 -16.02
CA GLY A 50 -14.59 -12.93 -16.73
C GLY A 50 -13.22 -12.68 -16.09
N TRP A 51 -13.17 -12.41 -14.79
CA TRP A 51 -11.90 -12.37 -14.04
C TRP A 51 -11.38 -13.78 -13.79
N THR A 52 -10.09 -13.97 -13.97
CA THR A 52 -9.43 -15.25 -13.80
C THR A 52 -8.29 -15.14 -12.77
N ARG A 53 -7.83 -16.29 -12.28
CA ARG A 53 -6.62 -16.35 -11.44
C ARG A 53 -5.39 -15.81 -12.17
N ARG A 54 -5.29 -16.05 -13.48
CA ARG A 54 -4.19 -15.54 -14.30
C ARG A 54 -4.15 -14.00 -14.32
N ASP A 55 -5.32 -13.35 -14.33
CA ASP A 55 -5.38 -11.90 -14.24
C ASP A 55 -4.81 -11.38 -12.90
N VAL A 56 -5.00 -12.13 -11.81
CA VAL A 56 -4.41 -11.79 -10.49
C VAL A 56 -2.89 -11.95 -10.51
N GLU A 57 -2.39 -13.03 -11.11
CA GLU A 57 -0.96 -13.30 -11.27
C GLU A 57 -0.28 -12.22 -12.12
N ASP A 58 -0.91 -11.85 -13.25
CA ASP A 58 -0.45 -10.76 -14.11
C ASP A 58 -0.46 -9.41 -13.37
N LEU A 59 -1.52 -9.11 -12.61
CA LEU A 59 -1.61 -7.88 -11.80
C LEU A 59 -0.49 -7.80 -10.77
N LEU A 60 -0.18 -8.90 -10.09
CA LEU A 60 0.95 -8.93 -9.16
C LEU A 60 2.26 -8.69 -9.88
N PHE A 61 2.49 -9.39 -10.99
CA PHE A 61 3.73 -9.26 -11.76
C PHE A 61 3.95 -7.81 -12.23
N PHE A 62 2.96 -7.21 -12.87
CA PHE A 62 3.06 -5.82 -13.33
C PHE A 62 3.07 -4.82 -12.18
N GLY A 63 2.38 -5.11 -11.08
CA GLY A 63 2.44 -4.32 -9.85
C GLY A 63 3.85 -4.26 -9.26
N VAL A 64 4.52 -5.41 -9.14
CA VAL A 64 5.90 -5.50 -8.67
C VAL A 64 6.85 -4.75 -9.60
N LEU A 65 6.73 -4.95 -10.91
CA LEU A 65 7.51 -4.18 -11.88
C LEU A 65 7.27 -2.68 -11.76
N GLY A 66 6.00 -2.27 -11.59
CA GLY A 66 5.63 -0.88 -11.38
C GLY A 66 6.29 -0.28 -10.13
N VAL A 67 6.28 -1.01 -9.00
CA VAL A 67 6.98 -0.58 -7.78
C VAL A 67 8.47 -0.39 -8.02
N VAL A 68 9.13 -1.39 -8.63
CA VAL A 68 10.59 -1.37 -8.83
C VAL A 68 10.99 -0.26 -9.80
N ILE A 69 10.37 -0.22 -10.97
CA ILE A 69 10.69 0.76 -12.01
C ILE A 69 10.32 2.18 -11.53
N GLY A 70 9.09 2.34 -11.02
CA GLY A 70 8.61 3.64 -10.56
C GLY A 70 9.40 4.16 -9.36
N GLY A 71 9.67 3.30 -8.38
CA GLY A 71 10.46 3.64 -7.19
C GLY A 71 11.88 4.08 -7.56
N ARG A 72 12.52 3.36 -8.49
CA ARG A 72 13.85 3.70 -8.96
C ARG A 72 13.87 4.98 -9.77
N LEU A 73 12.99 5.13 -10.73
CA LEU A 73 12.89 6.36 -11.53
C LEU A 73 12.55 7.56 -10.66
N GLY A 74 11.64 7.41 -9.72
CA GLY A 74 11.31 8.48 -8.76
C GLY A 74 12.53 8.90 -7.94
N TYR A 75 13.35 7.95 -7.48
CA TYR A 75 14.58 8.28 -6.77
C TYR A 75 15.60 9.00 -7.67
N VAL A 76 15.82 8.49 -8.87
CA VAL A 76 16.74 9.07 -9.85
C VAL A 76 16.35 10.51 -10.18
N LEU A 77 15.07 10.74 -10.46
CA LEU A 77 14.60 12.05 -10.97
C LEU A 77 14.48 13.10 -9.88
N PHE A 78 14.08 12.72 -8.65
CA PHE A 78 13.77 13.69 -7.61
C PHE A 78 14.84 13.82 -6.51
N TYR A 79 15.64 12.77 -6.26
CA TYR A 79 16.63 12.82 -5.18
C TYR A 79 18.06 13.05 -5.65
N LYS A 80 18.45 12.50 -6.80
CA LYS A 80 19.83 12.61 -7.30
C LYS A 80 19.91 12.82 -8.83
N PRO A 81 19.16 13.76 -9.43
CA PRO A 81 19.13 13.91 -10.90
C PRO A 81 20.51 14.24 -11.47
N GLY A 82 21.26 15.13 -10.83
CA GLY A 82 22.60 15.51 -11.29
C GLY A 82 23.60 14.36 -11.29
N TYR A 83 23.55 13.50 -10.26
CA TYR A 83 24.42 12.31 -10.21
C TYR A 83 24.16 11.36 -11.37
N TYR A 84 22.87 11.00 -11.58
CA TYR A 84 22.48 10.01 -12.61
C TYR A 84 22.59 10.55 -14.03
N ALA A 85 22.59 11.87 -14.22
CA ALA A 85 22.89 12.46 -15.53
C ALA A 85 24.31 12.10 -16.03
N PHE A 86 25.28 11.99 -15.10
CA PHE A 86 26.67 11.60 -15.40
C PHE A 86 26.93 10.08 -15.23
N HIS A 87 26.02 9.33 -14.59
CA HIS A 87 26.14 7.90 -14.34
C HIS A 87 24.89 7.12 -14.81
N PRO A 88 24.49 7.18 -16.08
CA PRO A 88 23.20 6.65 -16.55
C PRO A 88 23.06 5.13 -16.38
N LEU A 89 24.14 4.37 -16.44
CA LEU A 89 24.11 2.92 -16.22
C LEU A 89 23.77 2.53 -14.79
N GLU A 90 24.06 3.39 -13.83
CA GLU A 90 23.72 3.13 -12.43
C GLU A 90 22.22 3.26 -12.14
N ILE A 91 21.42 3.81 -13.06
CA ILE A 91 19.96 3.83 -12.95
C ILE A 91 19.41 2.40 -12.78
N PHE A 92 20.01 1.43 -13.46
CA PHE A 92 19.58 0.02 -13.40
C PHE A 92 20.06 -0.74 -12.16
N ALA A 93 20.98 -0.18 -11.40
CA ALA A 93 21.55 -0.82 -10.22
C ALA A 93 20.63 -0.72 -9.00
N VAL A 94 19.44 -1.35 -9.07
CA VAL A 94 18.42 -1.35 -7.99
C VAL A 94 18.93 -1.97 -6.68
N TRP A 95 19.90 -2.89 -6.76
CA TRP A 95 20.54 -3.55 -5.62
C TRP A 95 21.43 -2.62 -4.77
N LYS A 96 21.79 -1.43 -5.29
CA LYS A 96 22.51 -0.38 -4.54
C LYS A 96 21.57 0.45 -3.65
N GLY A 97 20.27 0.12 -3.59
CA GLY A 97 19.26 0.91 -2.90
C GLY A 97 18.81 2.14 -3.69
N GLY A 98 18.18 3.10 -3.01
CA GLY A 98 17.67 4.32 -3.65
C GLY A 98 16.34 4.09 -4.37
N MET A 99 15.28 3.99 -3.56
CA MET A 99 13.89 3.82 -4.00
C MET A 99 13.03 4.94 -3.41
N ALA A 100 12.18 5.55 -4.21
CA ALA A 100 11.25 6.59 -3.80
C ALA A 100 9.83 6.01 -3.63
N PHE A 101 9.22 6.19 -2.47
CA PHE A 101 7.87 5.71 -2.18
C PHE A 101 6.83 6.22 -3.19
N HIS A 102 6.81 7.53 -3.44
CA HIS A 102 5.86 8.14 -4.38
C HIS A 102 6.07 7.64 -5.81
N GLY A 103 7.33 7.43 -6.21
CA GLY A 103 7.64 6.82 -7.50
C GLY A 103 7.08 5.39 -7.62
N GLY A 104 7.26 4.58 -6.59
CA GLY A 104 6.70 3.22 -6.53
C GLY A 104 5.17 3.23 -6.58
N LEU A 105 4.51 4.12 -5.86
CA LEU A 105 3.05 4.29 -5.88
C LEU A 105 2.54 4.65 -7.28
N LEU A 106 3.16 5.65 -7.92
CA LEU A 106 2.81 6.04 -9.30
C LEU A 106 3.06 4.90 -10.29
N GLY A 107 4.13 4.13 -10.10
CA GLY A 107 4.43 2.95 -10.91
C GLY A 107 3.36 1.87 -10.81
N VAL A 108 2.85 1.58 -9.60
CA VAL A 108 1.72 0.65 -9.40
C VAL A 108 0.44 1.16 -10.05
N ILE A 109 0.12 2.44 -9.86
CA ILE A 109 -1.06 3.06 -10.48
C ILE A 109 -0.95 2.97 -12.01
N GLY A 110 0.23 3.26 -12.58
CA GLY A 110 0.48 3.11 -14.01
C GLY A 110 0.33 1.67 -14.50
N ALA A 111 0.86 0.69 -13.75
CA ALA A 111 0.72 -0.74 -14.06
C ALA A 111 -0.76 -1.17 -14.04
N MET A 112 -1.54 -0.73 -13.04
CA MET A 112 -2.98 -1.00 -12.96
C MET A 112 -3.75 -0.39 -14.14
N ALA A 113 -3.43 0.86 -14.50
CA ALA A 113 -4.06 1.55 -15.61
C ALA A 113 -3.74 0.86 -16.95
N TRP A 114 -2.49 0.47 -17.14
CA TRP A 114 -2.05 -0.28 -18.32
C TRP A 114 -2.74 -1.65 -18.40
N PHE A 115 -2.78 -2.40 -17.29
CA PHE A 115 -3.47 -3.68 -17.20
C PHE A 115 -4.96 -3.54 -17.53
N ALA A 116 -5.64 -2.55 -16.91
CA ALA A 116 -7.05 -2.28 -17.15
C ALA A 116 -7.32 -2.05 -18.64
N ARG A 117 -6.52 -1.19 -19.29
CA ARG A 117 -6.64 -0.91 -20.72
C ARG A 117 -6.47 -2.15 -21.57
N ASN A 118 -5.42 -2.95 -21.32
CA ASN A 118 -5.13 -4.16 -22.10
C ASN A 118 -6.20 -5.25 -21.96
N ARG A 119 -6.82 -5.34 -20.78
CA ARG A 119 -7.91 -6.28 -20.51
C ARG A 119 -9.30 -5.71 -20.82
N LYS A 120 -9.38 -4.52 -21.46
CA LYS A 120 -10.65 -3.82 -21.76
C LYS A 120 -11.54 -3.64 -20.52
N ARG A 121 -10.93 -3.32 -19.39
CA ARG A 121 -11.57 -3.05 -18.09
C ARG A 121 -11.42 -1.59 -17.72
N THR A 122 -12.22 -1.13 -16.78
CA THR A 122 -11.99 0.18 -16.17
C THR A 122 -10.89 0.09 -15.10
N PHE A 123 -10.20 1.20 -14.86
CA PHE A 123 -9.26 1.30 -13.73
C PHE A 123 -9.91 0.98 -12.39
N LEU A 124 -11.16 1.43 -12.20
CA LEU A 124 -11.91 1.19 -10.97
C LEU A 124 -12.33 -0.27 -10.79
N ASP A 125 -12.53 -1.05 -11.87
CA ASP A 125 -12.73 -2.51 -11.75
C ASP A 125 -11.51 -3.18 -11.13
N VAL A 126 -10.32 -2.81 -11.63
CA VAL A 126 -9.06 -3.33 -11.08
C VAL A 126 -8.88 -2.89 -9.64
N ALA A 127 -9.09 -1.60 -9.36
CA ALA A 127 -8.94 -1.04 -8.03
C ALA A 127 -9.92 -1.68 -7.01
N ASP A 128 -11.20 -1.85 -7.37
CA ASP A 128 -12.20 -2.50 -6.51
C ASP A 128 -11.89 -3.98 -6.23
N LEU A 129 -11.27 -4.66 -7.19
CA LEU A 129 -10.83 -6.05 -6.99
C LEU A 129 -9.72 -6.12 -5.93
N ILE A 130 -8.70 -5.28 -6.04
CA ILE A 130 -7.50 -5.38 -5.20
C ILE A 130 -7.61 -4.64 -3.87
N ALA A 131 -8.46 -3.61 -3.77
CA ALA A 131 -8.53 -2.74 -2.59
C ALA A 131 -8.63 -3.48 -1.25
N PRO A 132 -9.44 -4.55 -1.08
CA PRO A 132 -9.50 -5.29 0.17
C PRO A 132 -8.25 -6.13 0.47
N CYS A 133 -7.38 -6.34 -0.52
CA CYS A 133 -6.15 -7.11 -0.33
C CYS A 133 -4.96 -6.22 0.09
N VAL A 134 -5.01 -4.92 -0.22
CA VAL A 134 -3.92 -3.96 0.06
C VAL A 134 -3.55 -3.87 1.54
N PRO A 135 -4.51 -3.81 2.49
CA PRO A 135 -4.19 -3.68 3.91
C PRO A 135 -3.29 -4.78 4.47
N THR A 136 -3.40 -6.01 3.96
CA THR A 136 -2.54 -7.12 4.42
C THR A 136 -1.07 -6.90 4.02
N GLY A 137 -0.84 -6.29 2.87
CA GLY A 137 0.49 -5.85 2.45
C GLY A 137 1.04 -4.72 3.34
N LEU A 138 0.19 -3.76 3.71
CA LEU A 138 0.54 -2.70 4.65
C LEU A 138 0.92 -3.30 6.02
N ALA A 139 0.10 -4.21 6.55
CA ALA A 139 0.41 -4.91 7.80
C ALA A 139 1.77 -5.61 7.76
N SER A 140 2.03 -6.35 6.69
CA SER A 140 3.29 -7.07 6.50
C SER A 140 4.49 -6.12 6.44
N GLY A 141 4.38 -5.01 5.73
CA GLY A 141 5.42 -3.97 5.68
C GLY A 141 5.68 -3.32 7.04
N ARG A 142 4.61 -3.04 7.83
CA ARG A 142 4.76 -2.49 9.19
C ARG A 142 5.40 -3.47 10.16
N LEU A 143 5.12 -4.76 10.01
CA LEU A 143 5.82 -5.79 10.76
C LEU A 143 7.33 -5.78 10.43
N GLY A 144 7.68 -5.64 9.15
CA GLY A 144 9.07 -5.51 8.73
C GLY A 144 9.76 -4.27 9.34
N ASN A 145 9.08 -3.12 9.35
CA ASN A 145 9.60 -1.92 10.01
C ASN A 145 9.81 -2.13 11.52
N PHE A 146 8.88 -2.83 12.19
CA PHE A 146 9.03 -3.16 13.60
C PHE A 146 10.23 -4.07 13.84
N ILE A 147 10.39 -5.14 13.06
CA ILE A 147 11.53 -6.06 13.18
C ILE A 147 12.86 -5.30 12.97
N ASN A 148 12.92 -4.39 12.01
CA ASN A 148 14.12 -3.57 11.77
C ASN A 148 14.35 -2.48 12.84
N GLY A 149 13.38 -2.24 13.74
CA GLY A 149 13.47 -1.17 14.75
C GLY A 149 13.49 0.22 14.13
N GLU A 150 12.77 0.44 13.02
CA GLU A 150 12.69 1.71 12.29
C GLU A 150 11.29 2.31 12.32
N LEU A 151 11.14 3.61 12.04
CA LEU A 151 9.88 4.34 12.01
C LEU A 151 9.09 4.26 13.33
N TRP A 152 9.79 4.33 14.45
CA TRP A 152 9.20 4.40 15.80
C TRP A 152 8.32 5.65 15.98
N GLY A 153 7.57 5.66 17.07
CA GLY A 153 6.66 6.75 17.41
C GLY A 153 7.31 7.84 18.26
N ARG A 154 6.48 8.85 18.58
CA ARG A 154 6.83 9.92 19.50
C ARG A 154 7.12 9.38 20.90
N ALA A 155 7.72 10.23 21.74
CA ALA A 155 7.88 9.94 23.15
C ALA A 155 6.52 9.55 23.76
N ALA A 156 6.48 8.45 24.49
CA ALA A 156 5.31 7.97 25.19
C ALA A 156 5.36 8.36 26.67
N ASP A 157 4.19 8.44 27.30
CA ASP A 157 4.12 8.60 28.75
C ASP A 157 4.87 7.43 29.42
N PRO A 158 5.74 7.71 30.42
CA PRO A 158 6.46 6.66 31.15
C PRO A 158 5.54 5.63 31.84
N GLY A 159 4.30 5.99 32.14
CA GLY A 159 3.28 5.10 32.71
C GLY A 159 2.59 4.21 31.68
N LEU A 160 2.85 4.38 30.39
CA LEU A 160 2.23 3.57 29.33
C LEU A 160 2.78 2.13 29.36
N PRO A 161 1.94 1.09 29.64
CA PRO A 161 2.43 -0.27 29.85
C PRO A 161 3.16 -0.89 28.65
N TRP A 162 2.80 -0.48 27.43
CA TRP A 162 3.39 -0.94 26.17
C TRP A 162 4.32 0.09 25.52
N GLY A 163 4.67 1.17 26.22
CA GLY A 163 5.72 2.08 25.79
C GLY A 163 7.05 1.33 25.66
N MET A 164 7.76 1.54 24.57
CA MET A 164 8.94 0.76 24.21
C MET A 164 10.13 1.65 23.92
N VAL A 165 11.29 1.32 24.50
CA VAL A 165 12.57 1.92 24.14
C VAL A 165 13.06 1.25 22.87
N PHE A 166 13.43 2.05 21.88
CA PHE A 166 14.04 1.61 20.63
C PHE A 166 15.51 2.03 20.65
N PRO A 167 16.46 1.12 20.92
CA PRO A 167 17.89 1.47 20.98
C PRO A 167 18.39 2.10 19.68
N GLN A 168 17.80 1.71 18.53
CA GLN A 168 18.12 2.28 17.22
C GLN A 168 17.76 3.77 17.08
N SER A 169 16.91 4.29 17.97
CA SER A 169 16.54 5.72 18.00
C SER A 169 17.64 6.60 18.63
N GLY A 170 18.61 5.98 19.31
CA GLY A 170 19.62 6.72 20.09
C GLY A 170 19.05 7.44 21.32
N THR A 171 17.84 7.06 21.79
CA THR A 171 17.19 7.65 22.96
C THR A 171 16.84 6.58 23.99
N ASP A 172 16.89 6.95 25.28
CA ASP A 172 16.66 6.04 26.42
C ASP A 172 15.24 6.11 27.00
N PHE A 173 14.35 6.90 26.39
CA PHE A 173 12.98 7.04 26.83
C PHE A 173 12.01 6.16 26.01
N ALA A 174 10.86 5.85 26.63
CA ALA A 174 9.80 5.08 25.98
C ALA A 174 9.17 5.86 24.82
N ARG A 175 8.92 5.17 23.74
CA ARG A 175 8.22 5.66 22.55
C ARG A 175 6.98 4.81 22.27
N HIS A 176 6.04 5.38 21.56
CA HIS A 176 4.94 4.60 21.00
C HIS A 176 5.47 3.62 19.93
N PRO A 177 5.13 2.32 19.98
CA PRO A 177 5.44 1.37 18.89
C PRO A 177 4.48 1.63 17.71
N SER A 178 4.67 2.78 17.03
CA SER A 178 3.76 3.27 15.99
C SER A 178 3.61 2.31 14.82
N GLN A 179 4.64 1.48 14.55
CA GLN A 179 4.59 0.43 13.55
C GLN A 179 3.48 -0.58 13.86
N LEU A 180 3.33 -0.96 15.14
CA LEU A 180 2.28 -1.90 15.59
C LEU A 180 0.89 -1.25 15.56
N TYR A 181 0.78 0.06 15.84
CA TYR A 181 -0.48 0.77 15.70
C TYR A 181 -0.92 0.83 14.25
N GLN A 182 -0.01 1.12 13.33
CA GLN A 182 -0.28 1.13 11.90
C GLN A 182 -0.62 -0.26 11.38
N LEU A 183 0.08 -1.31 11.85
CA LEU A 183 -0.25 -2.70 11.55
C LEU A 183 -1.68 -3.02 11.99
N ALA A 184 -2.06 -2.65 13.21
CA ALA A 184 -3.39 -2.92 13.75
C ALA A 184 -4.49 -2.14 13.01
N LEU A 185 -4.29 -0.84 12.78
CA LEU A 185 -5.29 0.04 12.21
C LEU A 185 -5.33 -0.04 10.68
N GLU A 186 -4.21 0.32 10.01
CA GLU A 186 -4.11 0.40 8.55
C GLU A 186 -4.05 -1.00 7.91
N GLY A 187 -3.56 -1.99 8.64
CA GLY A 187 -3.47 -3.38 8.23
C GLY A 187 -4.71 -4.19 8.63
N LEU A 188 -4.75 -4.69 9.88
CA LEU A 188 -5.74 -5.68 10.30
C LEU A 188 -7.17 -5.14 10.35
N LEU A 189 -7.41 -4.02 11.02
CA LEU A 189 -8.75 -3.45 11.14
C LEU A 189 -9.30 -3.06 9.77
N LEU A 190 -8.53 -2.34 8.98
CA LEU A 190 -8.95 -1.93 7.64
C LEU A 190 -9.20 -3.14 6.73
N PHE A 191 -8.38 -4.19 6.82
CA PHE A 191 -8.61 -5.44 6.11
C PHE A 191 -9.97 -6.04 6.44
N VAL A 192 -10.25 -6.22 7.75
CA VAL A 192 -11.51 -6.82 8.20
C VAL A 192 -12.71 -6.01 7.71
N LEU A 193 -12.67 -4.68 7.88
CA LEU A 193 -13.75 -3.79 7.45
C LEU A 193 -14.00 -3.88 5.95
N LEU A 194 -12.95 -3.80 5.14
CA LEU A 194 -13.07 -3.86 3.67
C LEU A 194 -13.46 -5.25 3.19
N TRP A 195 -12.92 -6.29 3.79
CA TRP A 195 -13.27 -7.67 3.42
C TRP A 195 -14.74 -7.97 3.68
N LEU A 196 -15.26 -7.56 4.83
CA LEU A 196 -16.69 -7.69 5.16
C LEU A 196 -17.55 -6.80 4.27
N TYR A 197 -17.14 -5.55 4.02
CA TYR A 197 -17.84 -4.63 3.14
C TYR A 197 -17.96 -5.16 1.70
N ALA A 198 -16.88 -5.72 1.18
CA ALA A 198 -16.78 -6.21 -0.18
C ALA A 198 -17.39 -7.62 -0.40
N ARG A 199 -17.90 -8.29 0.65
CA ARG A 199 -18.65 -9.56 0.51
C ARG A 199 -19.93 -9.39 -0.27
N LYS A 200 -20.60 -8.24 -0.13
CA LYS A 200 -21.82 -7.92 -0.89
C LYS A 200 -21.43 -7.21 -2.19
N PRO A 201 -22.21 -7.42 -3.28
CA PRO A 201 -22.01 -6.65 -4.51
C PRO A 201 -22.07 -5.14 -4.23
N ARG A 202 -21.07 -4.42 -4.74
CA ARG A 202 -20.97 -2.96 -4.60
C ARG A 202 -20.95 -2.31 -5.97
N GLN A 203 -21.36 -1.06 -6.04
CA GLN A 203 -21.23 -0.28 -7.28
C GLN A 203 -19.75 0.00 -7.57
N LEU A 204 -19.44 0.24 -8.84
CA LEU A 204 -18.08 0.58 -9.28
C LEU A 204 -17.50 1.76 -8.49
N GLY A 205 -16.26 1.62 -8.01
CA GLY A 205 -15.54 2.61 -7.23
C GLY A 205 -15.89 2.64 -5.73
N GLN A 206 -16.94 1.95 -5.28
CA GLN A 206 -17.33 1.97 -3.87
C GLN A 206 -16.34 1.27 -2.95
N VAL A 207 -15.74 0.16 -3.40
CA VAL A 207 -14.76 -0.57 -2.58
C VAL A 207 -13.45 0.20 -2.51
N SER A 208 -13.02 0.78 -3.62
CA SER A 208 -11.84 1.65 -3.69
C SER A 208 -12.06 2.94 -2.90
N GLY A 209 -13.26 3.52 -2.98
CA GLY A 209 -13.64 4.69 -2.17
C GLY A 209 -13.61 4.39 -0.68
N ALA A 210 -14.16 3.24 -0.25
CA ALA A 210 -14.12 2.79 1.13
C ALA A 210 -12.68 2.53 1.63
N PHE A 211 -11.81 1.99 0.76
CA PHE A 211 -10.38 1.84 1.07
C PHE A 211 -9.71 3.19 1.30
N LEU A 212 -9.84 4.14 0.36
CA LEU A 212 -9.20 5.46 0.48
C LEU A 212 -9.70 6.22 1.72
N PHE A 213 -11.01 6.18 1.97
CA PHE A 213 -11.60 6.79 3.16
C PHE A 213 -11.08 6.13 4.44
N GLY A 214 -11.21 4.80 4.54
CA GLY A 214 -10.82 4.06 5.74
C GLY A 214 -9.32 4.16 6.02
N TYR A 215 -8.48 3.99 4.99
CA TYR A 215 -7.04 4.17 5.14
C TYR A 215 -6.70 5.60 5.54
N GLY A 216 -7.29 6.60 4.89
CA GLY A 216 -7.04 8.00 5.21
C GLY A 216 -7.38 8.33 6.66
N VAL A 217 -8.53 7.88 7.17
CA VAL A 217 -8.94 8.11 8.57
C VAL A 217 -8.01 7.37 9.54
N LEU A 218 -7.77 6.08 9.33
CA LEU A 218 -6.95 5.27 10.23
C LEU A 218 -5.48 5.71 10.24
N ARG A 219 -4.96 6.10 9.07
CA ARG A 219 -3.64 6.69 8.93
C ARG A 219 -3.55 8.04 9.64
N PHE A 220 -4.55 8.90 9.50
CA PHE A 220 -4.60 10.19 10.19
C PHE A 220 -4.54 10.01 11.70
N ILE A 221 -5.25 9.02 12.25
CA ILE A 221 -5.22 8.67 13.67
C ILE A 221 -3.84 8.14 14.08
N ALA A 222 -3.29 7.20 13.31
CA ALA A 222 -1.99 6.60 13.61
C ALA A 222 -0.85 7.64 13.62
N GLU A 223 -0.97 8.70 12.81
CA GLU A 223 0.04 9.74 12.68
C GLU A 223 0.20 10.60 13.95
N TYR A 224 -0.78 10.65 14.83
CA TYR A 224 -0.63 11.30 16.13
C TYR A 224 0.43 10.64 17.02
N PHE A 225 0.65 9.36 16.82
CA PHE A 225 1.60 8.56 17.61
C PHE A 225 2.94 8.37 16.90
N ARG A 226 3.02 8.67 15.59
CA ARG A 226 4.23 8.54 14.81
C ARG A 226 5.15 9.76 15.00
N GLU A 227 6.46 9.53 15.06
CA GLU A 227 7.43 10.62 15.02
C GLU A 227 7.36 11.30 13.64
N PRO A 228 7.17 12.62 13.56
CA PRO A 228 7.23 13.35 12.29
C PRO A 228 8.60 13.23 11.64
N ASP A 229 8.64 13.29 10.32
CA ASP A 229 9.89 13.29 9.58
C ASP A 229 10.74 14.51 10.00
N SER A 230 11.97 14.28 10.43
CA SER A 230 12.83 15.28 11.08
C SER A 230 13.09 16.53 10.23
N PHE A 231 13.05 16.39 8.89
CA PHE A 231 13.30 17.50 7.96
C PHE A 231 12.06 18.36 7.65
N LEU A 232 10.84 17.89 7.99
CA LEU A 232 9.58 18.62 7.77
C LEU A 232 8.95 19.09 9.08
N GLY A 233 9.08 18.31 10.14
CA GLY A 233 8.44 18.59 11.43
C GLY A 233 6.91 18.61 11.34
N LEU A 234 6.30 19.50 12.13
CA LEU A 234 4.87 19.78 12.07
C LEU A 234 4.64 21.03 11.19
N LEU A 235 3.63 20.94 10.33
CA LEU A 235 3.23 21.97 9.39
C LEU A 235 2.06 22.81 9.98
N ALA A 236 1.34 23.52 9.11
CA ALA A 236 0.17 24.29 9.49
C ALA A 236 -0.83 23.44 10.30
N LEU A 237 -1.52 24.05 11.27
CA LEU A 237 -2.45 23.42 12.22
C LEU A 237 -1.81 22.33 13.11
N ASN A 238 -0.50 22.39 13.32
CA ASN A 238 0.27 21.37 14.04
C ASN A 238 0.09 19.95 13.49
N MET A 239 -0.18 19.82 12.19
CA MET A 239 -0.35 18.54 11.51
C MET A 239 0.95 18.12 10.83
N SER A 240 1.22 16.80 10.84
CA SER A 240 2.31 16.25 10.05
C SER A 240 1.98 16.26 8.55
N MET A 241 2.99 16.14 7.68
CA MET A 241 2.78 15.95 6.24
C MET A 241 1.90 14.74 5.95
N GLY A 242 2.05 13.64 6.73
CA GLY A 242 1.21 12.45 6.61
C GLY A 242 -0.26 12.75 6.85
N GLN A 243 -0.60 13.56 7.85
CA GLN A 243 -1.97 14.00 8.13
C GLN A 243 -2.52 14.89 7.00
N TRP A 244 -1.72 15.81 6.49
CA TRP A 244 -2.12 16.65 5.36
C TRP A 244 -2.44 15.84 4.10
N LEU A 245 -1.66 14.81 3.80
CA LEU A 245 -1.92 13.91 2.67
C LEU A 245 -3.17 13.02 2.88
N CYS A 246 -3.54 12.75 4.12
CA CYS A 246 -4.78 12.02 4.42
C CYS A 246 -6.04 12.81 4.06
N VAL A 247 -6.03 14.15 4.19
CA VAL A 247 -7.21 14.98 3.93
C VAL A 247 -7.74 14.84 2.49
N PRO A 248 -6.93 15.09 1.44
CA PRO A 248 -7.41 14.89 0.07
C PRO A 248 -7.74 13.43 -0.24
N MET A 249 -7.07 12.47 0.39
CA MET A 249 -7.36 11.05 0.21
C MET A 249 -8.73 10.66 0.79
N ILE A 250 -9.08 11.18 1.98
CA ILE A 250 -10.42 11.01 2.59
C ILE A 250 -11.48 11.63 1.67
N ALA A 251 -11.26 12.85 1.18
CA ALA A 251 -12.18 13.53 0.28
C ALA A 251 -12.38 12.75 -1.04
N ALA A 252 -11.29 12.27 -1.63
CA ALA A 252 -11.33 11.43 -2.83
C ALA A 252 -12.06 10.09 -2.56
N GLY A 253 -11.85 9.49 -1.38
CA GLY A 253 -12.56 8.28 -0.95
C GLY A 253 -14.06 8.48 -0.89
N ILE A 254 -14.53 9.56 -0.27
CA ILE A 254 -15.96 9.92 -0.21
C ILE A 254 -16.49 10.17 -1.62
N ALA A 255 -15.78 10.94 -2.44
CA ALA A 255 -16.19 11.24 -3.80
C ALA A 255 -16.33 9.98 -4.66
N LEU A 256 -15.38 9.06 -4.60
CA LEU A 256 -15.46 7.78 -5.29
C LEU A 256 -16.61 6.91 -4.76
N TRP A 257 -16.81 6.87 -3.46
CA TRP A 257 -17.90 6.11 -2.86
C TRP A 257 -19.29 6.61 -3.31
N MET A 258 -19.43 7.94 -3.42
CA MET A 258 -20.71 8.57 -3.82
C MET A 258 -20.92 8.56 -5.34
N PHE A 259 -19.89 8.80 -6.12
CA PHE A 259 -19.97 9.11 -7.55
C PHE A 259 -19.30 8.09 -8.47
N GLY A 260 -18.63 7.06 -7.93
CA GLY A 260 -17.85 6.09 -8.71
C GLY A 260 -18.66 5.41 -9.82
N ARG A 261 -19.96 5.19 -9.61
CA ARG A 261 -20.88 4.64 -10.62
C ARG A 261 -20.96 5.46 -11.92
N ARG A 262 -20.65 6.77 -11.87
CA ARG A 262 -20.66 7.63 -13.07
C ARG A 262 -19.54 7.28 -14.05
N PHE A 263 -18.54 6.55 -13.60
CA PHE A 263 -17.42 6.07 -14.41
C PHE A 263 -17.65 4.65 -14.94
N ALA A 264 -18.84 4.05 -14.68
CA ALA A 264 -19.19 2.77 -15.27
C ALA A 264 -19.35 2.92 -16.79
N PRO A 265 -18.85 1.96 -17.60
CA PRO A 265 -19.09 1.97 -19.03
C PRO A 265 -20.61 2.00 -19.29
N LYS A 266 -21.04 2.82 -20.23
CA LYS A 266 -22.43 2.75 -20.71
C LYS A 266 -22.68 1.34 -21.24
N PRO A 267 -23.84 0.71 -20.89
CA PRO A 267 -24.24 -0.53 -21.56
C PRO A 267 -24.16 -0.32 -23.06
N ALA A 268 -23.54 -1.27 -23.79
CA ALA A 268 -23.62 -1.25 -25.24
C ALA A 268 -25.14 -1.21 -25.61
N ALA A 269 -25.50 -0.26 -26.46
CA ALA A 269 -26.85 -0.23 -26.97
C ALA A 269 -27.17 -1.63 -27.50
N ALA A 270 -28.24 -2.25 -27.02
CA ALA A 270 -28.70 -3.53 -27.56
C ALA A 270 -28.86 -3.34 -29.07
N GLU A 271 -28.13 -4.14 -29.86
CA GLU A 271 -28.41 -4.19 -31.30
C GLU A 271 -29.89 -4.48 -31.48
N PRO A 272 -30.59 -3.69 -32.30
CA PRO A 272 -32.01 -3.98 -32.58
C PRO A 272 -32.07 -5.40 -33.10
N ALA A 273 -32.93 -6.22 -32.47
CA ALA A 273 -33.17 -7.58 -32.91
C ALA A 273 -33.45 -7.55 -34.41
N ALA A 274 -32.65 -8.28 -35.20
CA ALA A 274 -32.89 -8.43 -36.61
C ALA A 274 -34.34 -8.96 -36.78
N GLU A 275 -35.18 -8.23 -37.49
CA GLU A 275 -36.52 -8.67 -37.81
C GLU A 275 -36.42 -10.00 -38.60
N PRO A 276 -37.17 -11.03 -38.21
CA PRO A 276 -37.19 -12.28 -38.96
C PRO A 276 -37.84 -12.02 -40.35
N ASN A 277 -37.06 -12.29 -41.39
CA ASN A 277 -37.60 -12.32 -42.78
C ASN A 277 -38.58 -13.46 -42.97
#